data_419213218a8d97c054cd0c44b42ebbcf
#
_entry.id   419213218a8d97c054cd0c44b42ebbcf
#
_cell.length_a   1.000
_cell.length_b   1.000
_cell.length_c   1.000
_cell.angle_alpha   90.00
_cell.angle_beta   90.00
_cell.angle_gamma   90.00
#
_symmetry.space_group_name_H-M   'P 1'
#
loop_
_entity.id
_entity.type
_entity.pdbx_description
1 polymer ?
#
loop_
_entity_poly.entity_id
_entity_poly.type
_entity_poly.pdbx_seq_one_letter_code
_entity_poly.pdbx_strand_id
1 'polypeptide(L)'
;MDAQTLRAETFKALHERDRAFVMPNPWDAGSAVMLASLGFEALATTSAGYAFSLARPDAEGALSLEDTLLNAGLIAQATALPVAADLENGFSDTPEGCAQTILRAAATGIVGGSIEDATGVAHDPIYSFSLGVARVEAAVVAARSLPFPFTLTARAENFLHGRLDLPDTIRRLQAYAEAGADVLYAPGLRSAEDVLAVVTAVAPKPVNVLMSGGLKLSVAQLSAMGVKRISVGSAMALAAYGEFYRAAQEVFESGTFTFTERSMPFSQANQFFKG
;
A
#
# COMPACT_ATOMS: atom_id res chain seq x y z
N MET A 1 -18.08 -18.62 -9.34
CA MET A 1 -17.29 -17.60 -8.60
C MET A 1 -16.80 -16.62 -9.65
N ASP A 2 -17.05 -15.34 -9.50
CA ASP A 2 -16.52 -14.34 -10.42
C ASP A 2 -15.02 -14.11 -10.21
N ALA A 3 -14.38 -13.41 -11.15
CA ALA A 3 -12.92 -13.19 -11.12
C ALA A 3 -12.45 -12.36 -9.92
N GLN A 4 -13.27 -11.42 -9.44
CA GLN A 4 -12.94 -10.61 -8.28
C GLN A 4 -12.98 -11.44 -7.00
N THR A 5 -13.99 -12.26 -6.83
CA THR A 5 -14.11 -13.19 -5.70
C THR A 5 -12.91 -14.16 -5.64
N LEU A 6 -12.50 -14.72 -6.79
CA LEU A 6 -11.33 -15.59 -6.85
C LEU A 6 -10.04 -14.87 -6.42
N ARG A 7 -9.84 -13.63 -6.89
CA ARG A 7 -8.71 -12.79 -6.48
C ARG A 7 -8.75 -12.48 -4.98
N ALA A 8 -9.94 -12.22 -4.44
CA ALA A 8 -10.14 -11.92 -3.02
C ALA A 8 -9.77 -13.13 -2.13
N GLU A 9 -10.22 -14.33 -2.49
CA GLU A 9 -9.85 -15.56 -1.77
C GLU A 9 -8.36 -15.84 -1.87
N THR A 10 -7.76 -15.63 -3.04
CA THR A 10 -6.31 -15.76 -3.23
C THR A 10 -5.57 -14.78 -2.32
N PHE A 11 -6.02 -13.52 -2.28
CA PHE A 11 -5.37 -12.49 -1.46
C PHE A 11 -5.45 -12.80 0.03
N LYS A 12 -6.61 -13.23 0.50
CA LYS A 12 -6.80 -13.69 1.88
C LYS A 12 -5.83 -14.85 2.22
N ALA A 13 -5.78 -15.87 1.37
CA ALA A 13 -4.91 -17.03 1.56
C ALA A 13 -3.42 -16.68 1.62
N LEU A 14 -2.96 -15.62 0.92
CA LEU A 14 -1.58 -15.14 1.02
C LEU A 14 -1.19 -14.73 2.45
N HIS A 15 -2.11 -14.14 3.20
CA HIS A 15 -1.88 -13.70 4.58
C HIS A 15 -1.90 -14.83 5.61
N GLU A 16 -2.45 -15.99 5.25
CA GLU A 16 -2.54 -17.18 6.11
C GLU A 16 -1.30 -18.10 6.01
N ARG A 17 -0.41 -17.84 5.06
CA ARG A 17 0.82 -18.63 4.85
C ARG A 17 1.83 -18.44 5.97
N ASP A 18 2.70 -19.43 6.18
CA ASP A 18 3.79 -19.35 7.15
C ASP A 18 4.92 -18.39 6.74
N ARG A 19 5.05 -18.09 5.45
CA ARG A 19 6.06 -17.17 4.90
C ARG A 19 5.46 -15.82 4.51
N ALA A 20 6.28 -14.76 4.61
CA ALA A 20 5.92 -13.45 4.07
C ALA A 20 5.84 -13.47 2.54
N PHE A 21 4.97 -12.63 1.98
CA PHE A 21 4.97 -12.30 0.56
C PHE A 21 5.26 -10.80 0.35
N VAL A 22 5.87 -10.49 -0.79
CA VAL A 22 6.10 -9.11 -1.20
C VAL A 22 4.93 -8.65 -2.06
N MET A 23 4.37 -7.52 -1.71
CA MET A 23 3.31 -6.83 -2.42
C MET A 23 3.84 -5.49 -2.93
N PRO A 24 4.47 -5.45 -4.11
CA PRO A 24 5.02 -4.21 -4.65
C PRO A 24 3.91 -3.25 -5.07
N ASN A 25 4.29 -1.97 -5.21
CA ASN A 25 3.35 -0.89 -5.36
C ASN A 25 3.48 -0.25 -6.76
N PRO A 26 2.70 -0.67 -7.75
CA PRO A 26 2.58 0.04 -9.02
C PRO A 26 1.87 1.39 -8.83
N TRP A 27 2.25 2.37 -9.66
CA TRP A 27 1.61 3.69 -9.68
C TRP A 27 0.73 3.90 -10.91
N ASP A 28 0.79 2.97 -11.89
CA ASP A 28 -0.01 2.96 -13.10
C ASP A 28 -0.21 1.52 -13.65
N ALA A 29 -1.02 1.40 -14.69
CA ALA A 29 -1.30 0.12 -15.34
C ALA A 29 -0.03 -0.52 -15.94
N GLY A 30 0.88 0.29 -16.51
CA GLY A 30 2.12 -0.20 -17.11
C GLY A 30 3.04 -0.85 -16.09
N SER A 31 3.30 -0.18 -14.97
CA SER A 31 4.07 -0.73 -13.86
C SER A 31 3.42 -1.98 -13.26
N ALA A 32 2.09 -2.05 -13.20
CA ALA A 32 1.36 -3.23 -12.73
C ALA A 32 1.60 -4.46 -13.62
N VAL A 33 1.53 -4.31 -14.95
CA VAL A 33 1.81 -5.40 -15.90
C VAL A 33 3.25 -5.90 -15.75
N MET A 34 4.22 -4.97 -15.64
CA MET A 34 5.63 -5.34 -15.47
C MET A 34 5.86 -6.12 -14.16
N LEU A 35 5.27 -5.67 -13.04
CA LEU A 35 5.38 -6.36 -11.77
C LEU A 35 4.72 -7.73 -11.80
N ALA A 36 3.56 -7.85 -12.42
CA ALA A 36 2.89 -9.14 -12.59
C ALA A 36 3.73 -10.15 -13.39
N SER A 37 4.44 -9.69 -14.42
CA SER A 37 5.30 -10.54 -15.25
C SER A 37 6.53 -11.12 -14.51
N LEU A 38 6.93 -10.50 -13.39
CA LEU A 38 8.01 -10.98 -12.54
C LEU A 38 7.61 -12.09 -11.57
N GLY A 39 6.30 -12.42 -11.50
CA GLY A 39 5.80 -13.49 -10.64
C GLY A 39 5.45 -13.03 -9.22
N PHE A 40 5.26 -11.73 -8.98
CA PHE A 40 4.62 -11.29 -7.73
C PHE A 40 3.20 -11.81 -7.64
N GLU A 41 2.74 -12.08 -6.41
CA GLU A 41 1.47 -12.78 -6.16
C GLU A 41 0.31 -11.82 -5.84
N ALA A 42 0.60 -10.58 -5.51
CA ALA A 42 -0.37 -9.50 -5.26
C ALA A 42 0.30 -8.14 -5.44
N LEU A 43 -0.50 -7.11 -5.69
CA LEU A 43 -0.05 -5.72 -5.85
C LEU A 43 -0.83 -4.80 -4.91
N ALA A 44 -0.24 -3.66 -4.54
CA ALA A 44 -0.97 -2.56 -3.92
C ALA A 44 -0.68 -1.24 -4.64
N THR A 45 -1.65 -0.35 -4.73
CA THR A 45 -1.39 1.00 -5.25
C THR A 45 -0.47 1.79 -4.32
N THR A 46 0.00 2.94 -4.76
CA THR A 46 0.76 3.90 -3.97
C THR A 46 0.24 5.30 -4.26
N SER A 47 -0.33 5.96 -3.24
CA SER A 47 -0.82 7.34 -3.34
C SER A 47 0.30 8.28 -3.77
N ALA A 48 1.47 8.22 -3.11
CA ALA A 48 2.62 9.04 -3.43
C ALA A 48 3.12 8.85 -4.88
N GLY A 49 3.31 7.61 -5.32
CA GLY A 49 3.76 7.32 -6.69
C GLY A 49 2.77 7.85 -7.74
N TYR A 50 1.47 7.74 -7.47
CA TYR A 50 0.44 8.26 -8.35
C TYR A 50 0.38 9.80 -8.33
N ALA A 51 0.46 10.43 -7.14
CA ALA A 51 0.51 11.89 -7.02
C ALA A 51 1.66 12.49 -7.85
N PHE A 52 2.87 11.90 -7.75
CA PHE A 52 4.02 12.33 -8.53
C PHE A 52 3.80 12.21 -10.04
N SER A 53 3.09 11.17 -10.50
CA SER A 53 2.75 11.00 -11.93
C SER A 53 1.80 12.09 -12.45
N LEU A 54 1.03 12.71 -11.54
CA LEU A 54 0.14 13.84 -11.83
C LEU A 54 0.79 15.20 -11.55
N ALA A 55 2.10 15.26 -11.32
CA ALA A 55 2.86 16.45 -10.93
C ALA A 55 2.31 17.10 -9.64
N ARG A 56 1.81 16.29 -8.69
CA ARG A 56 1.34 16.71 -7.38
C ARG A 56 2.29 16.21 -6.29
N PRO A 57 2.51 16.97 -5.20
CA PRO A 57 3.27 16.47 -4.05
C PRO A 57 2.50 15.34 -3.37
N ASP A 58 3.23 14.46 -2.67
CA ASP A 58 2.62 13.53 -1.71
C ASP A 58 2.30 14.31 -0.43
N ALA A 59 1.10 14.80 -0.35
CA ALA A 59 0.59 15.60 0.78
C ALA A 59 -0.91 15.41 0.89
N GLU A 60 -1.42 15.78 2.02
CA GLU A 60 -2.82 15.66 2.40
C GLU A 60 -3.75 16.31 1.38
N GLY A 61 -4.69 15.54 0.86
CA GLY A 61 -5.64 16.03 -0.13
C GLY A 61 -5.04 16.31 -1.52
N ALA A 62 -3.81 15.87 -1.79
CA ALA A 62 -3.20 16.00 -3.11
C ALA A 62 -3.95 15.17 -4.17
N LEU A 63 -4.49 14.03 -3.77
CA LEU A 63 -5.39 13.21 -4.57
C LEU A 63 -6.82 13.33 -4.06
N SER A 64 -7.78 13.31 -4.98
CA SER A 64 -9.18 13.10 -4.61
C SER A 64 -9.50 11.61 -4.50
N LEU A 65 -10.61 11.27 -3.86
CA LEU A 65 -11.11 9.89 -3.87
C LEU A 65 -11.31 9.38 -5.31
N GLU A 66 -11.81 10.23 -6.20
CA GLU A 66 -12.02 9.91 -7.61
C GLU A 66 -10.71 9.59 -8.34
N ASP A 67 -9.65 10.38 -8.12
CA ASP A 67 -8.31 10.11 -8.67
C ASP A 67 -7.81 8.74 -8.21
N THR A 68 -7.90 8.46 -6.91
CA THR A 68 -7.46 7.21 -6.30
C THR A 68 -8.24 6.00 -6.81
N LEU A 69 -9.57 6.10 -6.90
CA LEU A 69 -10.42 5.02 -7.42
C LEU A 69 -10.17 4.77 -8.91
N LEU A 70 -9.95 5.82 -9.69
CA LEU A 70 -9.58 5.69 -11.11
C LEU A 70 -8.27 4.91 -11.26
N ASN A 71 -7.23 5.32 -10.55
CA ASN A 71 -5.94 4.64 -10.58
C ASN A 71 -6.04 3.18 -10.13
N ALA A 72 -6.71 2.92 -9.01
CA ALA A 72 -6.92 1.57 -8.49
C ALA A 72 -7.65 0.67 -9.50
N GLY A 73 -8.68 1.20 -10.16
CA GLY A 73 -9.43 0.49 -11.21
C GLY A 73 -8.57 0.18 -12.43
N LEU A 74 -7.76 1.13 -12.91
CA LEU A 74 -6.85 0.91 -14.05
C LEU A 74 -5.80 -0.16 -13.73
N ILE A 75 -5.23 -0.15 -12.52
CA ILE A 75 -4.28 -1.16 -12.07
C ILE A 75 -4.96 -2.53 -11.92
N ALA A 76 -6.15 -2.60 -11.31
CA ALA A 76 -6.88 -3.86 -11.14
C ALA A 76 -7.31 -4.50 -12.47
N GLN A 77 -7.56 -3.70 -13.51
CA GLN A 77 -7.90 -4.18 -14.85
C GLN A 77 -6.67 -4.63 -15.64
N ALA A 78 -5.49 -4.10 -15.33
CA ALA A 78 -4.25 -4.39 -16.05
C ALA A 78 -3.63 -5.75 -15.68
N THR A 79 -4.14 -6.44 -14.66
CA THR A 79 -3.55 -7.71 -14.18
C THR A 79 -4.63 -8.68 -13.68
N ALA A 80 -4.30 -9.98 -13.74
CA ALA A 80 -5.09 -11.02 -13.09
C ALA A 80 -4.79 -11.17 -11.58
N LEU A 81 -3.77 -10.48 -11.05
CA LEU A 81 -3.38 -10.56 -9.66
C LEU A 81 -4.40 -9.87 -8.73
N PRO A 82 -4.48 -10.28 -7.46
CA PRO A 82 -5.14 -9.49 -6.43
C PRO A 82 -4.50 -8.10 -6.32
N VAL A 83 -5.32 -7.07 -6.29
CA VAL A 83 -4.89 -5.68 -6.07
C VAL A 83 -5.57 -5.12 -4.83
N ALA A 84 -4.80 -4.54 -3.92
CA ALA A 84 -5.27 -3.70 -2.83
C ALA A 84 -5.00 -2.22 -3.12
N ALA A 85 -5.79 -1.32 -2.56
CA ALA A 85 -5.56 0.12 -2.72
C ALA A 85 -5.04 0.76 -1.43
N ASP A 86 -4.14 1.72 -1.59
CA ASP A 86 -3.85 2.73 -0.60
C ASP A 86 -5.00 3.75 -0.65
N LEU A 87 -5.84 3.74 0.38
CA LEU A 87 -7.02 4.59 0.48
C LEU A 87 -6.81 5.75 1.45
N GLU A 88 -5.56 6.07 1.74
CA GLU A 88 -5.18 7.15 2.64
C GLU A 88 -6.01 7.11 3.94
N ASN A 89 -6.49 8.24 4.41
CA ASN A 89 -7.37 8.31 5.58
C ASN A 89 -8.84 7.96 5.26
N GLY A 90 -9.14 7.31 4.14
CA GLY A 90 -10.52 7.03 3.71
C GLY A 90 -11.24 8.25 3.14
N PHE A 91 -10.53 9.34 2.82
CA PHE A 91 -11.04 10.58 2.22
C PHE A 91 -12.21 11.21 2.98
N SER A 92 -12.29 10.96 4.29
CA SER A 92 -13.33 11.50 5.17
C SER A 92 -12.89 11.44 6.63
N ASP A 93 -13.27 12.45 7.41
CA ASP A 93 -13.04 12.45 8.85
C ASP A 93 -14.03 11.54 9.60
N THR A 94 -15.19 11.25 8.98
CA THR A 94 -16.25 10.48 9.65
C THR A 94 -16.13 8.98 9.43
N PRO A 95 -16.56 8.14 10.40
CA PRO A 95 -16.65 6.70 10.23
C PRO A 95 -17.50 6.29 9.00
N GLU A 96 -18.63 6.95 8.79
CA GLU A 96 -19.54 6.69 7.67
C GLU A 96 -18.88 6.98 6.32
N GLY A 97 -18.09 8.04 6.23
CA GLY A 97 -17.34 8.37 5.02
C GLY A 97 -16.26 7.33 4.71
N CYS A 98 -15.54 6.83 5.74
CA CYS A 98 -14.63 5.71 5.58
C CYS A 98 -15.34 4.46 5.04
N ALA A 99 -16.51 4.12 5.59
CA ALA A 99 -17.32 2.99 5.14
C ALA A 99 -17.71 3.14 3.66
N GLN A 100 -18.15 4.33 3.24
CA GLN A 100 -18.49 4.62 1.83
C GLN A 100 -17.28 4.49 0.91
N THR A 101 -16.09 4.91 1.34
CA THR A 101 -14.86 4.74 0.58
C THR A 101 -14.55 3.27 0.33
N ILE A 102 -14.70 2.38 1.32
CA ILE A 102 -14.52 0.94 1.14
C ILE A 102 -15.49 0.38 0.09
N LEU A 103 -16.77 0.72 0.16
CA LEU A 103 -17.76 0.23 -0.80
C LEU A 103 -17.47 0.69 -2.23
N ARG A 104 -17.10 1.97 -2.39
CA ARG A 104 -16.73 2.53 -3.69
C ARG A 104 -15.45 1.92 -4.24
N ALA A 105 -14.44 1.72 -3.38
CA ALA A 105 -13.18 1.11 -3.76
C ALA A 105 -13.37 -0.33 -4.22
N ALA A 106 -14.17 -1.13 -3.52
CA ALA A 106 -14.50 -2.50 -3.92
C ALA A 106 -15.15 -2.58 -5.32
N ALA A 107 -15.94 -1.59 -5.70
CA ALA A 107 -16.58 -1.51 -7.02
C ALA A 107 -15.59 -1.32 -8.18
N THR A 108 -14.34 -0.91 -7.93
CA THR A 108 -13.30 -0.76 -8.95
C THR A 108 -12.63 -2.07 -9.37
N GLY A 109 -12.93 -3.18 -8.69
CA GLY A 109 -12.34 -4.50 -8.94
C GLY A 109 -11.17 -4.87 -8.03
N ILE A 110 -10.79 -4.00 -7.09
CA ILE A 110 -9.81 -4.33 -6.05
C ILE A 110 -10.40 -5.26 -4.99
N VAL A 111 -9.54 -5.93 -4.25
CA VAL A 111 -9.94 -6.96 -3.26
C VAL A 111 -9.44 -6.67 -1.84
N GLY A 112 -8.89 -5.51 -1.63
CA GLY A 112 -8.44 -5.03 -0.33
C GLY A 112 -8.10 -3.54 -0.37
N GLY A 113 -7.93 -2.96 0.81
CA GLY A 113 -7.52 -1.57 0.94
C GLY A 113 -6.92 -1.27 2.30
N SER A 114 -6.15 -0.19 2.40
CA SER A 114 -5.66 0.31 3.68
C SER A 114 -6.32 1.63 4.03
N ILE A 115 -6.66 1.80 5.32
CA ILE A 115 -7.10 3.05 5.90
C ILE A 115 -6.14 3.41 7.04
N GLU A 116 -5.73 4.67 7.08
CA GLU A 116 -4.83 5.20 8.10
C GLU A 116 -5.54 6.15 9.07
N ASP A 117 -4.91 6.37 10.21
CA ASP A 117 -5.36 7.29 11.23
C ASP A 117 -4.73 8.70 11.12
N ALA A 118 -4.08 9.01 9.99
CA ALA A 118 -3.65 10.37 9.68
C ALA A 118 -4.85 11.29 9.38
N THR A 119 -4.81 12.52 9.91
CA THR A 119 -5.91 13.49 9.71
C THR A 119 -5.78 14.26 8.40
N GLY A 120 -4.57 14.33 7.86
CA GLY A 120 -4.25 15.28 6.83
C GLY A 120 -4.00 16.72 7.33
N VAL A 121 -3.96 16.95 8.63
CA VAL A 121 -3.79 18.29 9.23
C VAL A 121 -2.45 18.35 9.96
N ALA A 122 -1.51 19.15 9.46
CA ALA A 122 -0.13 19.16 9.92
C ALA A 122 0.04 19.44 11.45
N HIS A 123 -0.80 20.26 12.04
CA HIS A 123 -0.72 20.58 13.48
C HIS A 123 -1.43 19.56 14.37
N ASP A 124 -2.30 18.72 13.84
CA ASP A 124 -2.97 17.61 14.52
C ASP A 124 -2.99 16.36 13.62
N PRO A 125 -1.82 15.74 13.36
CA PRO A 125 -1.65 14.82 12.24
C PRO A 125 -2.29 13.44 12.43
N ILE A 126 -2.71 13.07 13.65
CA ILE A 126 -3.25 11.74 13.96
C ILE A 126 -4.59 11.89 14.68
N TYR A 127 -5.63 11.22 14.19
CA TYR A 127 -6.93 11.18 14.85
C TYR A 127 -6.83 10.73 16.31
N SER A 128 -7.74 11.23 17.15
CA SER A 128 -7.89 10.72 18.51
C SER A 128 -8.05 9.20 18.48
N PHE A 129 -7.60 8.54 19.54
CA PHE A 129 -7.67 7.08 19.64
C PHE A 129 -9.08 6.54 19.35
N SER A 130 -10.10 7.12 20.00
CA SER A 130 -11.49 6.68 19.85
C SER A 130 -12.03 6.90 18.44
N LEU A 131 -11.70 8.02 17.79
CA LEU A 131 -12.13 8.27 16.42
C LEU A 131 -11.42 7.35 15.44
N GLY A 132 -10.12 7.11 15.61
CA GLY A 132 -9.38 6.14 14.79
C GLY A 132 -10.00 4.75 14.83
N VAL A 133 -10.36 4.27 16.04
CA VAL A 133 -11.04 2.97 16.22
C VAL A 133 -12.41 2.97 15.54
N ALA A 134 -13.25 3.97 15.77
CA ALA A 134 -14.59 4.04 15.19
C ALA A 134 -14.55 4.06 13.64
N ARG A 135 -13.54 4.71 13.03
CA ARG A 135 -13.33 4.74 11.59
C ARG A 135 -12.98 3.35 11.04
N VAL A 136 -12.11 2.62 11.74
CA VAL A 136 -11.75 1.24 11.38
C VAL A 136 -12.96 0.31 11.55
N GLU A 137 -13.73 0.42 12.64
CA GLU A 137 -14.96 -0.36 12.84
C GLU A 137 -15.96 -0.18 11.68
N ALA A 138 -16.21 1.06 11.30
CA ALA A 138 -17.12 1.35 10.19
C ALA A 138 -16.62 0.79 8.85
N ALA A 139 -15.32 0.90 8.58
CA ALA A 139 -14.67 0.32 7.41
C ALA A 139 -14.75 -1.22 7.41
N VAL A 140 -14.58 -1.87 8.57
CA VAL A 140 -14.76 -3.32 8.73
C VAL A 140 -16.19 -3.73 8.42
N VAL A 141 -17.20 -3.04 8.98
CA VAL A 141 -18.60 -3.33 8.69
C VAL A 141 -18.88 -3.24 7.19
N ALA A 142 -18.40 -2.21 6.52
CA ALA A 142 -18.53 -2.05 5.08
C ALA A 142 -17.84 -3.20 4.32
N ALA A 143 -16.61 -3.55 4.67
CA ALA A 143 -15.86 -4.65 4.05
C ALA A 143 -16.58 -6.00 4.20
N ARG A 144 -17.20 -6.26 5.37
CA ARG A 144 -17.95 -7.51 5.64
C ARG A 144 -19.32 -7.56 4.96
N SER A 145 -19.84 -6.44 4.50
CA SER A 145 -21.09 -6.40 3.72
C SER A 145 -20.92 -6.78 2.25
N LEU A 146 -19.66 -6.86 1.76
CA LEU A 146 -19.34 -7.20 0.38
C LEU A 146 -19.55 -8.71 0.11
N PRO A 147 -19.88 -9.11 -1.13
CA PRO A 147 -20.13 -10.51 -1.48
C PRO A 147 -18.84 -11.35 -1.60
N PHE A 148 -17.68 -10.81 -1.26
CA PHE A 148 -16.39 -11.47 -1.28
C PHE A 148 -15.52 -10.99 -0.10
N PRO A 149 -14.47 -11.72 0.31
CA PRO A 149 -13.61 -11.32 1.42
C PRO A 149 -12.72 -10.13 1.03
N PHE A 150 -13.16 -8.92 1.36
CA PHE A 150 -12.34 -7.73 1.19
C PHE A 150 -11.34 -7.61 2.36
N THR A 151 -10.04 -7.65 2.06
CA THR A 151 -8.97 -7.57 3.08
C THR A 151 -8.75 -6.12 3.49
N LEU A 152 -9.18 -5.76 4.69
CA LEU A 152 -8.98 -4.43 5.26
C LEU A 152 -7.69 -4.35 6.07
N THR A 153 -6.83 -3.40 5.71
CA THR A 153 -5.62 -3.07 6.45
C THR A 153 -5.83 -1.79 7.24
N ALA A 154 -5.59 -1.82 8.55
CA ALA A 154 -5.60 -0.61 9.38
C ALA A 154 -4.18 -0.15 9.67
N ARG A 155 -3.92 1.17 9.48
CA ARG A 155 -2.59 1.78 9.63
C ARG A 155 -2.57 2.71 10.85
N ALA A 156 -1.50 2.62 11.64
CA ALA A 156 -1.17 3.56 12.71
C ALA A 156 0.03 4.40 12.28
N GLU A 157 -0.20 5.67 11.99
CA GLU A 157 0.73 6.59 11.31
C GLU A 157 1.69 7.33 12.24
N ASN A 158 1.71 7.00 13.53
CA ASN A 158 2.51 7.67 14.55
C ASN A 158 3.94 7.97 14.07
N PHE A 159 4.66 6.97 13.57
CA PHE A 159 6.07 7.07 13.20
C PHE A 159 6.32 7.97 11.99
N LEU A 160 5.44 7.96 10.98
CA LEU A 160 5.57 8.84 9.80
C LEU A 160 5.34 10.30 10.16
N HIS A 161 4.52 10.57 11.17
CA HIS A 161 4.26 11.92 11.68
C HIS A 161 5.18 12.34 12.84
N GLY A 162 6.32 11.65 13.01
CA GLY A 162 7.33 12.00 14.00
C GLY A 162 6.95 11.69 15.46
N ARG A 163 5.82 11.03 15.69
CA ARG A 163 5.39 10.54 17.01
C ARG A 163 6.00 9.15 17.25
N LEU A 164 7.24 9.11 17.72
CA LEU A 164 7.99 7.86 17.91
C LEU A 164 7.58 7.15 19.22
N ASP A 165 6.29 6.95 19.39
CA ASP A 165 5.68 6.30 20.54
C ASP A 165 5.23 4.89 20.14
N LEU A 166 6.11 3.91 20.30
CA LEU A 166 5.82 2.51 20.01
C LEU A 166 4.71 1.93 20.89
N PRO A 167 4.64 2.23 22.21
CA PRO A 167 3.50 1.82 23.04
C PRO A 167 2.15 2.32 22.52
N ASP A 168 2.00 3.61 22.16
CA ASP A 168 0.75 4.11 21.58
C ASP A 168 0.44 3.50 20.22
N THR A 169 1.46 3.32 19.37
CA THR A 169 1.31 2.63 18.08
C THR A 169 0.76 1.21 18.27
N ILE A 170 1.36 0.42 19.17
CA ILE A 170 0.90 -0.94 19.48
C ILE A 170 -0.53 -0.93 20.03
N ARG A 171 -0.84 -0.02 20.96
CA ARG A 171 -2.18 0.11 21.52
C ARG A 171 -3.23 0.39 20.44
N ARG A 172 -2.92 1.26 19.46
CA ARG A 172 -3.80 1.54 18.31
C ARG A 172 -3.99 0.31 17.45
N LEU A 173 -2.91 -0.37 17.08
CA LEU A 173 -2.99 -1.57 16.26
C LEU A 173 -3.78 -2.70 16.94
N GLN A 174 -3.64 -2.88 18.26
CA GLN A 174 -4.44 -3.84 19.03
C GLN A 174 -5.92 -3.49 18.96
N ALA A 175 -6.29 -2.22 19.18
CA ALA A 175 -7.67 -1.78 19.06
C ALA A 175 -8.23 -1.93 17.64
N TYR A 176 -7.42 -1.71 16.60
CA TYR A 176 -7.82 -1.94 15.21
C TYR A 176 -7.98 -3.44 14.91
N ALA A 177 -7.17 -4.30 15.53
CA ALA A 177 -7.34 -5.74 15.47
C ALA A 177 -8.66 -6.21 16.11
N GLU A 178 -9.00 -5.66 17.28
CA GLU A 178 -10.26 -5.91 18.00
C GLU A 178 -11.47 -5.38 17.21
N ALA A 179 -11.33 -4.23 16.55
CA ALA A 179 -12.33 -3.68 15.63
C ALA A 179 -12.56 -4.56 14.38
N GLY A 180 -11.69 -5.53 14.11
CA GLY A 180 -11.87 -6.52 13.06
C GLY A 180 -11.02 -6.32 11.80
N ALA A 181 -10.03 -5.42 11.81
CA ALA A 181 -9.08 -5.30 10.71
C ALA A 181 -8.38 -6.64 10.42
N ASP A 182 -8.17 -6.94 9.14
CA ASP A 182 -7.56 -8.19 8.71
C ASP A 182 -6.04 -8.15 8.81
N VAL A 183 -5.44 -7.02 8.49
CA VAL A 183 -4.00 -6.78 8.47
C VAL A 183 -3.70 -5.49 9.22
N LEU A 184 -2.60 -5.49 9.97
CA LEU A 184 -2.17 -4.33 10.73
C LEU A 184 -0.88 -3.76 10.14
N TYR A 185 -0.73 -2.44 10.20
CA TYR A 185 0.37 -1.78 9.57
C TYR A 185 0.80 -0.53 10.33
N ALA A 186 2.07 -0.47 10.72
CA ALA A 186 2.73 0.70 11.27
C ALA A 186 3.89 1.08 10.33
N PRO A 187 3.69 1.98 9.36
CA PRO A 187 4.79 2.44 8.53
C PRO A 187 5.79 3.29 9.34
N GLY A 188 7.04 3.30 8.88
CA GLY A 188 8.07 4.12 9.49
C GLY A 188 8.77 3.53 10.72
N LEU A 189 8.49 2.27 11.09
CA LEU A 189 9.27 1.55 12.12
C LEU A 189 10.76 1.58 11.75
N ARG A 190 11.64 1.76 12.76
CA ARG A 190 13.04 2.12 12.55
C ARG A 190 14.02 0.99 12.78
N SER A 191 13.60 -0.07 13.47
CA SER A 191 14.47 -1.18 13.84
C SER A 191 13.78 -2.53 13.70
N ALA A 192 14.58 -3.60 13.69
CA ALA A 192 14.08 -4.97 13.73
C ALA A 192 13.33 -5.26 15.03
N GLU A 193 13.78 -4.66 16.12
CA GLU A 193 13.18 -4.77 17.45
C GLU A 193 11.77 -4.16 17.48
N ASP A 194 11.57 -2.98 16.85
CA ASP A 194 10.24 -2.36 16.72
C ASP A 194 9.29 -3.26 15.91
N VAL A 195 9.77 -3.81 14.78
CA VAL A 195 8.99 -4.74 13.96
C VAL A 195 8.58 -5.96 14.75
N LEU A 196 9.52 -6.59 15.46
CA LEU A 196 9.25 -7.79 16.27
C LEU A 196 8.26 -7.48 17.40
N ALA A 197 8.40 -6.32 18.06
CA ALA A 197 7.49 -5.89 19.12
C ALA A 197 6.05 -5.74 18.59
N VAL A 198 5.86 -5.10 17.43
CA VAL A 198 4.55 -4.96 16.79
C VAL A 198 3.99 -6.34 16.43
N VAL A 199 4.74 -7.18 15.71
CA VAL A 199 4.29 -8.52 15.30
C VAL A 199 3.86 -9.35 16.52
N THR A 200 4.66 -9.33 17.59
CA THR A 200 4.35 -10.09 18.82
C THR A 200 3.10 -9.57 19.51
N ALA A 201 2.95 -8.22 19.59
CA ALA A 201 1.86 -7.59 20.33
C ALA A 201 0.48 -7.78 19.67
N VAL A 202 0.43 -7.96 18.36
CA VAL A 202 -0.82 -8.08 17.60
C VAL A 202 -1.11 -9.50 17.10
N ALA A 203 -0.26 -10.46 17.44
CA ALA A 203 -0.48 -11.86 17.04
C ALA A 203 -1.86 -12.36 17.50
N PRO A 204 -2.58 -13.15 16.68
CA PRO A 204 -2.15 -13.78 15.42
C PRO A 204 -2.43 -12.95 14.16
N LYS A 205 -2.76 -11.66 14.27
CA LYS A 205 -3.08 -10.84 13.10
C LYS A 205 -1.85 -10.66 12.19
N PRO A 206 -2.02 -10.74 10.86
CA PRO A 206 -0.96 -10.44 9.90
C PRO A 206 -0.47 -8.99 10.03
N VAL A 207 0.84 -8.80 9.91
CA VAL A 207 1.46 -7.47 9.91
C VAL A 207 2.07 -7.19 8.53
N ASN A 208 1.81 -5.98 8.00
CA ASN A 208 2.53 -5.42 6.87
C ASN A 208 3.73 -4.60 7.35
N VAL A 209 4.88 -4.75 6.68
CA VAL A 209 6.06 -3.91 6.90
C VAL A 209 6.41 -3.15 5.63
N LEU A 210 6.67 -1.85 5.76
CA LEU A 210 7.10 -0.97 4.66
C LEU A 210 8.62 -1.02 4.51
N MET A 211 9.09 -1.38 3.33
CA MET A 211 10.50 -1.41 2.95
C MET A 211 10.80 -0.32 1.92
N SER A 212 10.70 0.96 2.35
CA SER A 212 10.94 2.13 1.49
C SER A 212 12.26 2.86 1.78
N GLY A 213 13.09 2.34 2.67
CA GLY A 213 14.33 2.92 3.16
C GLY A 213 14.41 2.82 4.68
N GLY A 214 15.56 3.06 5.28
CA GLY A 214 15.75 2.99 6.73
C GLY A 214 15.97 1.56 7.27
N LEU A 215 15.01 0.70 7.20
CA LEU A 215 15.17 -0.72 7.54
C LEU A 215 16.00 -1.45 6.47
N LYS A 216 17.03 -2.19 6.92
CA LYS A 216 17.90 -3.00 6.06
C LYS A 216 17.67 -4.50 6.34
N LEU A 217 16.43 -4.95 6.14
CA LEU A 217 16.02 -6.33 6.38
C LEU A 217 15.64 -7.01 5.06
N SER A 218 16.04 -8.26 4.91
CA SER A 218 15.63 -9.09 3.78
C SER A 218 14.23 -9.66 4.00
N VAL A 219 13.60 -10.14 2.92
CA VAL A 219 12.32 -10.87 2.98
C VAL A 219 12.42 -12.07 3.93
N ALA A 220 13.55 -12.80 3.91
CA ALA A 220 13.76 -13.95 4.78
C ALA A 220 13.80 -13.56 6.27
N GLN A 221 14.49 -12.46 6.60
CA GLN A 221 14.54 -11.95 7.97
C GLN A 221 13.17 -11.51 8.46
N LEU A 222 12.42 -10.73 7.65
CA LEU A 222 11.07 -10.30 7.98
C LEU A 222 10.12 -11.49 8.16
N SER A 223 10.22 -12.50 7.27
CA SER A 223 9.43 -13.72 7.38
C SER A 223 9.73 -14.49 8.68
N ALA A 224 11.01 -14.60 9.05
CA ALA A 224 11.42 -15.27 10.30
C ALA A 224 10.93 -14.53 11.56
N MET A 225 10.67 -13.21 11.47
CA MET A 225 10.08 -12.40 12.54
C MET A 225 8.55 -12.52 12.62
N GLY A 226 7.91 -13.27 11.71
CA GLY A 226 6.46 -13.46 11.67
C GLY A 226 5.70 -12.43 10.84
N VAL A 227 6.41 -11.53 10.14
CA VAL A 227 5.79 -10.61 9.16
C VAL A 227 5.14 -11.43 8.05
N LYS A 228 3.91 -11.06 7.64
CA LYS A 228 3.16 -11.77 6.60
C LYS A 228 3.15 -11.03 5.27
N ARG A 229 3.24 -9.71 5.27
CA ARG A 229 3.21 -8.88 4.08
C ARG A 229 4.30 -7.83 4.10
N ILE A 230 4.92 -7.59 2.96
CA ILE A 230 5.96 -6.59 2.77
C ILE A 230 5.56 -5.70 1.62
N SER A 231 5.44 -4.40 1.84
CA SER A 231 5.18 -3.39 0.81
C SER A 231 6.40 -2.49 0.63
N VAL A 232 6.48 -1.77 -0.48
CA VAL A 232 7.61 -0.89 -0.81
C VAL A 232 7.19 0.58 -0.98
N GLY A 233 5.90 0.87 -0.91
CA GLY A 233 5.38 2.23 -1.08
C GLY A 233 5.82 2.86 -2.40
N SER A 234 6.18 4.13 -2.38
CA SER A 234 6.65 4.85 -3.56
C SER A 234 8.09 4.53 -4.00
N ALA A 235 8.80 3.63 -3.31
CA ALA A 235 10.24 3.41 -3.57
C ALA A 235 10.54 3.01 -5.01
N MET A 236 9.70 2.18 -5.65
CA MET A 236 9.89 1.79 -7.05
C MET A 236 9.59 2.94 -8.02
N ALA A 237 8.57 3.75 -7.77
CA ALA A 237 8.29 4.96 -8.54
C ALA A 237 9.46 5.95 -8.43
N LEU A 238 9.97 6.20 -7.22
CA LEU A 238 11.12 7.07 -6.99
C LEU A 238 12.39 6.54 -7.66
N ALA A 239 12.60 5.22 -7.70
CA ALA A 239 13.71 4.62 -8.43
C ALA A 239 13.60 4.90 -9.94
N ALA A 240 12.40 4.76 -10.52
CA ALA A 240 12.14 5.06 -11.92
C ALA A 240 12.31 6.56 -12.23
N TYR A 241 11.73 7.44 -11.44
CA TYR A 241 11.91 8.89 -11.58
C TYR A 241 13.36 9.33 -11.39
N GLY A 242 14.08 8.71 -10.45
CA GLY A 242 15.49 9.01 -10.23
C GLY A 242 16.35 8.67 -11.44
N GLU A 243 16.12 7.54 -12.10
CA GLU A 243 16.85 7.18 -13.32
C GLU A 243 16.45 8.08 -14.51
N PHE A 244 15.16 8.36 -14.67
CA PHE A 244 14.68 9.32 -15.67
C PHE A 244 15.35 10.70 -15.51
N TYR A 245 15.42 11.20 -14.27
CA TYR A 245 16.02 12.49 -13.99
C TYR A 245 17.53 12.52 -14.29
N ARG A 246 18.27 11.46 -13.89
CA ARG A 246 19.71 11.32 -14.23
C ARG A 246 19.96 11.28 -15.74
N ALA A 247 19.12 10.56 -16.49
CA ALA A 247 19.20 10.52 -17.94
C ALA A 247 18.97 11.91 -18.57
N ALA A 248 17.97 12.64 -18.07
CA ALA A 248 17.68 13.99 -18.55
C ALA A 248 18.81 14.98 -18.21
N GLN A 249 19.41 14.89 -17.00
CA GLN A 249 20.58 15.70 -16.63
C GLN A 249 21.78 15.44 -17.54
N GLU A 250 22.09 14.20 -17.86
CA GLU A 250 23.19 13.87 -18.78
C GLU A 250 23.02 14.58 -20.12
N VAL A 251 21.82 14.53 -20.69
CA VAL A 251 21.54 15.21 -21.99
C VAL A 251 21.67 16.72 -21.82
N PHE A 252 21.12 17.30 -20.76
CA PHE A 252 21.09 18.75 -20.56
C PHE A 252 22.49 19.33 -20.27
N GLU A 253 23.28 18.66 -19.43
CA GLU A 253 24.57 19.17 -18.95
C GLU A 253 25.73 18.80 -19.89
N SER A 254 25.70 17.60 -20.48
CA SER A 254 26.81 17.04 -21.23
C SER A 254 26.54 16.88 -22.72
N GLY A 255 25.29 16.92 -23.15
CA GLY A 255 24.90 16.67 -24.53
C GLY A 255 25.19 15.25 -25.01
N THR A 256 25.29 14.29 -24.08
CA THR A 256 25.54 12.88 -24.35
C THR A 256 24.30 12.03 -24.12
N PHE A 257 24.27 10.79 -24.59
CA PHE A 257 23.15 9.88 -24.55
C PHE A 257 23.57 8.49 -24.05
N THR A 258 24.57 8.43 -23.16
CA THR A 258 25.13 7.15 -22.67
C THR A 258 24.12 6.39 -21.79
N PHE A 259 23.12 7.07 -21.21
CA PHE A 259 22.03 6.44 -20.47
C PHE A 259 21.29 5.37 -21.31
N THR A 260 21.31 5.48 -22.66
CA THR A 260 20.65 4.52 -23.56
C THR A 260 21.25 3.13 -23.48
N GLU A 261 22.51 2.98 -23.07
CA GLU A 261 23.18 1.69 -22.87
C GLU A 261 22.55 0.86 -21.76
N ARG A 262 21.88 1.53 -20.78
CA ARG A 262 21.20 0.89 -19.67
C ARG A 262 19.68 0.90 -19.80
N SER A 263 19.15 1.52 -20.83
CA SER A 263 17.72 1.59 -21.08
C SER A 263 17.17 0.22 -21.47
N MET A 264 15.94 -0.05 -21.07
CA MET A 264 15.22 -1.24 -21.51
C MET A 264 15.07 -1.24 -23.04
N PRO A 265 15.43 -2.32 -23.74
CA PRO A 265 15.23 -2.40 -25.19
C PRO A 265 13.74 -2.23 -25.57
N PHE A 266 13.50 -1.49 -26.66
CA PHE A 266 12.13 -1.24 -27.15
C PHE A 266 11.34 -2.54 -27.40
N SER A 267 11.99 -3.59 -27.94
CA SER A 267 11.37 -4.90 -28.14
C SER A 267 10.94 -5.57 -26.85
N GLN A 268 11.73 -5.43 -25.79
CA GLN A 268 11.40 -5.96 -24.47
C GLN A 268 10.23 -5.19 -23.86
N ALA A 269 10.23 -3.85 -23.92
CA ALA A 269 9.12 -3.03 -23.45
C ALA A 269 7.81 -3.44 -24.14
N ASN A 270 7.82 -3.61 -25.46
CA ASN A 270 6.64 -4.05 -26.22
C ASN A 270 6.14 -5.46 -25.83
N GLN A 271 7.04 -6.35 -25.36
CA GLN A 271 6.62 -7.69 -24.94
C GLN A 271 5.74 -7.68 -23.70
N PHE A 272 5.97 -6.74 -22.76
CA PHE A 272 5.11 -6.63 -21.57
C PHE A 272 3.66 -6.26 -21.90
N PHE A 273 3.44 -5.51 -22.98
CA PHE A 273 2.14 -4.92 -23.32
C PHE A 273 1.46 -5.58 -24.53
N LYS A 274 1.99 -6.69 -25.04
CA LYS A 274 1.27 -7.54 -25.97
C LYS A 274 0.33 -8.42 -25.17
N GLY A 275 -0.97 -8.08 -25.23
CA GLY A 275 -2.05 -8.90 -24.66
C GLY A 275 -2.14 -10.28 -25.30
#